data_9e4681bf9f9ecd6b1de7b49084039d00
#
_entry.id   9e4681bf9f9ecd6b1de7b49084039d00
#
_cell.length_a   1.000
_cell.length_b   1.000
_cell.length_c   1.000
_cell.angle_alpha   90.00
_cell.angle_beta   90.00
_cell.angle_gamma   90.00
#
_symmetry.space_group_name_H-M   'P 1'
#
loop_
_entity.id
_entity.type
_entity.pdbx_description
1 polymer ?
#
loop_
_entity_poly.entity_id
_entity_poly.type
_entity_poly.pdbx_seq_one_letter_code
_entity_poly.pdbx_strand_id
1 'polypeptide(L)'
;MATNRNTKRKDKARVVLRKGESQRKDGKYDFRWTSPDGKRHSIYAATLEELREKENDIQRDSLEGIKAEARYVTLNDVFTLWAKVKRGLKDNTFQNYLYLYRQFVEPDFGKSKVSALKKSDVKQFYNTLADERGLQISTIDSVHTVLHQVLDMAVDDCYLRSN
;
A
#
# COMPACT_ATOMS: atom_id res chain seq x y z
N MET A 1 -20.47 37.13 -28.19
CA MET A 1 -19.87 36.99 -26.84
C MET A 1 -20.39 35.69 -26.20
N ALA A 2 -19.58 34.63 -26.18
CA ALA A 2 -19.99 33.35 -25.57
C ALA A 2 -19.78 33.42 -24.06
N THR A 3 -20.84 33.50 -23.31
CA THR A 3 -20.82 33.44 -21.84
C THR A 3 -20.36 32.02 -21.41
N ASN A 4 -19.10 31.91 -21.04
CA ASN A 4 -18.52 30.69 -20.44
C ASN A 4 -19.17 30.49 -19.05
N ARG A 5 -20.36 29.86 -19.02
CA ARG A 5 -21.01 29.44 -17.78
C ARG A 5 -20.22 28.26 -17.25
N ASN A 6 -19.25 28.53 -16.39
CA ASN A 6 -18.56 27.53 -15.58
C ASN A 6 -19.55 26.89 -14.60
N THR A 7 -20.45 26.08 -15.11
CA THR A 7 -21.45 25.36 -14.31
C THR A 7 -20.75 24.24 -13.55
N LYS A 8 -20.44 24.49 -12.28
CA LYS A 8 -19.88 23.50 -11.36
C LYS A 8 -20.77 22.24 -11.40
N ARG A 9 -20.17 21.09 -11.68
CA ARG A 9 -20.88 19.80 -11.66
C ARG A 9 -21.42 19.53 -10.27
N LYS A 10 -22.64 19.02 -10.19
CA LYS A 10 -23.33 18.67 -8.94
C LYS A 10 -23.77 17.21 -9.00
N ASP A 11 -23.82 16.58 -7.85
CA ASP A 11 -24.45 15.28 -7.68
C ASP A 11 -25.99 15.36 -7.66
N LYS A 12 -26.66 14.23 -7.46
CA LYS A 12 -28.15 14.15 -7.35
C LYS A 12 -28.69 14.93 -6.15
N ALA A 13 -27.91 15.10 -5.09
CA ALA A 13 -28.25 15.89 -3.91
C ALA A 13 -27.89 17.38 -4.07
N ARG A 14 -27.49 17.81 -5.27
CA ARG A 14 -27.04 19.20 -5.61
C ARG A 14 -25.77 19.66 -4.92
N VAL A 15 -24.98 18.73 -4.36
CA VAL A 15 -23.64 19.05 -3.80
C VAL A 15 -22.67 19.26 -4.94
N VAL A 16 -21.83 20.30 -4.82
CA VAL A 16 -20.82 20.61 -5.83
C VAL A 16 -19.70 19.57 -5.78
N LEU A 17 -19.44 18.95 -6.93
CA LEU A 17 -18.36 18.00 -7.13
C LEU A 17 -17.06 18.73 -7.51
N ARG A 18 -15.94 18.25 -6.96
CA ARG A 18 -14.59 18.76 -7.27
C ARG A 18 -14.11 18.23 -8.62
N LYS A 19 -12.98 18.76 -9.10
CA LYS A 19 -12.32 18.24 -10.31
C LYS A 19 -11.88 16.79 -10.06
N GLY A 20 -12.28 15.88 -10.94
CA GLY A 20 -12.00 14.45 -10.83
C GLY A 20 -13.12 13.64 -10.15
N GLU A 21 -13.94 14.26 -9.28
CA GLU A 21 -15.10 13.60 -8.66
C GLU A 21 -16.23 13.40 -9.67
N SER A 22 -16.92 12.28 -9.60
CA SER A 22 -18.20 12.07 -10.30
C SER A 22 -19.12 11.12 -9.52
N GLN A 23 -20.43 11.26 -9.74
CA GLN A 23 -21.41 10.32 -9.20
C GLN A 23 -21.84 9.37 -10.30
N ARG A 24 -21.77 8.07 -10.01
CA ARG A 24 -22.16 6.98 -10.91
C ARG A 24 -23.68 6.79 -10.95
N LYS A 25 -24.17 6.06 -11.94
CA LYS A 25 -25.59 5.72 -12.07
C LYS A 25 -26.13 4.91 -10.89
N ASP A 26 -25.28 4.08 -10.28
CA ASP A 26 -25.57 3.27 -9.10
C ASP A 26 -25.59 4.06 -7.77
N GLY A 27 -25.38 5.39 -7.85
CA GLY A 27 -25.38 6.29 -6.68
C GLY A 27 -24.03 6.42 -5.99
N LYS A 28 -23.08 5.54 -6.24
CA LYS A 28 -21.73 5.60 -5.71
C LYS A 28 -20.92 6.73 -6.35
N TYR A 29 -19.83 7.08 -5.72
CA TYR A 29 -18.94 8.13 -6.19
C TYR A 29 -17.63 7.56 -6.69
N ASP A 30 -17.02 8.21 -7.68
CA ASP A 30 -15.67 7.93 -8.14
C ASP A 30 -14.83 9.22 -8.25
N PHE A 31 -13.56 9.08 -7.97
CA PHE A 31 -12.54 10.11 -8.18
C PHE A 31 -11.46 9.58 -9.10
N ARG A 32 -11.11 10.37 -10.10
CA ARG A 32 -10.08 10.05 -11.10
C ARG A 32 -9.01 11.10 -11.12
N TRP A 33 -7.75 10.65 -11.11
CA TRP A 33 -6.60 11.53 -11.21
C TRP A 33 -5.51 10.90 -12.08
N THR A 34 -4.53 11.72 -12.42
CA THR A 34 -3.32 11.27 -13.12
C THR A 34 -2.14 11.48 -12.20
N SER A 35 -1.33 10.46 -11.97
CA SER A 35 -0.10 10.55 -11.20
C SER A 35 1.00 11.28 -12.00
N PRO A 36 2.09 11.75 -11.34
CA PRO A 36 3.18 12.46 -12.02
C PRO A 36 3.85 11.68 -13.14
N ASP A 37 3.83 10.35 -13.08
CA ASP A 37 4.31 9.43 -14.13
C ASP A 37 3.34 9.27 -15.32
N GLY A 38 2.23 10.02 -15.34
CA GLY A 38 1.24 10.01 -16.42
C GLY A 38 0.20 8.90 -16.36
N LYS A 39 0.24 8.03 -15.36
CA LYS A 39 -0.74 6.95 -15.21
C LYS A 39 -2.06 7.46 -14.65
N ARG A 40 -3.16 6.90 -15.15
CA ARG A 40 -4.51 7.22 -14.69
C ARG A 40 -4.94 6.27 -13.59
N HIS A 41 -5.45 6.83 -12.51
CA HIS A 41 -5.95 6.11 -11.35
C HIS A 41 -7.39 6.46 -11.07
N SER A 42 -8.11 5.55 -10.39
CA SER A 42 -9.47 5.80 -9.91
C SER A 42 -9.70 5.13 -8.57
N ILE A 43 -10.50 5.78 -7.71
CA ILE A 43 -11.00 5.21 -6.48
C ILE A 43 -12.51 5.33 -6.44
N TYR A 44 -13.13 4.51 -5.60
CA TYR A 44 -14.57 4.44 -5.45
C TYR A 44 -14.94 4.52 -3.97
N ALA A 45 -16.12 5.12 -3.70
CA ALA A 45 -16.69 5.19 -2.37
C ALA A 45 -18.22 5.11 -2.43
N ALA A 46 -18.84 4.70 -1.34
CA ALA A 46 -20.28 4.67 -1.22
C ALA A 46 -20.85 6.09 -1.03
N THR A 47 -20.14 6.95 -0.30
CA THR A 47 -20.52 8.33 -0.01
C THR A 47 -19.49 9.32 -0.52
N LEU A 48 -19.90 10.58 -0.67
CA LEU A 48 -19.00 11.66 -1.07
C LEU A 48 -17.98 12.01 0.04
N GLU A 49 -18.37 11.86 1.30
CA GLU A 49 -17.50 12.08 2.45
C GLU A 49 -16.35 11.06 2.45
N GLU A 50 -16.69 9.78 2.36
CA GLU A 50 -15.69 8.70 2.25
C GLU A 50 -14.76 8.91 1.04
N LEU A 51 -15.29 9.36 -0.10
CA LEU A 51 -14.48 9.66 -1.28
C LEU A 51 -13.46 10.75 -0.97
N ARG A 52 -13.89 11.84 -0.32
CA ARG A 52 -13.04 12.99 0.03
C ARG A 52 -11.98 12.66 1.07
N GLU A 53 -12.27 11.78 2.01
CA GLU A 53 -11.25 11.26 2.93
C GLU A 53 -10.14 10.52 2.15
N LYS A 54 -10.54 9.61 1.25
CA LYS A 54 -9.59 8.92 0.36
C LYS A 54 -8.81 9.86 -0.55
N GLU A 55 -9.42 10.94 -1.04
CA GLU A 55 -8.73 11.97 -1.82
C GLU A 55 -7.66 12.70 -0.99
N ASN A 56 -7.99 13.06 0.25
CA ASN A 56 -7.04 13.72 1.16
C ASN A 56 -5.84 12.81 1.45
N ASP A 57 -6.08 11.51 1.64
CA ASP A 57 -4.99 10.53 1.81
C ASP A 57 -4.10 10.44 0.58
N ILE A 58 -4.70 10.41 -0.64
CA ILE A 58 -3.94 10.42 -1.89
C ILE A 58 -3.09 11.69 -2.05
N GLN A 59 -3.66 12.85 -1.71
CA GLN A 59 -2.93 14.11 -1.78
C GLN A 59 -1.76 14.14 -0.80
N ARG A 60 -1.98 13.65 0.43
CA ARG A 60 -0.93 13.54 1.44
C ARG A 60 0.18 12.59 0.98
N ASP A 61 -0.18 11.40 0.48
CA ASP A 61 0.78 10.44 -0.06
C ASP A 61 1.60 11.05 -1.20
N SER A 62 0.95 11.77 -2.11
CA SER A 62 1.62 12.45 -3.21
C SER A 62 2.59 13.54 -2.74
N LEU A 63 2.22 14.33 -1.71
CA LEU A 63 3.10 15.34 -1.11
C LEU A 63 4.31 14.72 -0.39
N GLU A 64 4.15 13.54 0.17
CA GLU A 64 5.21 12.76 0.83
C GLU A 64 6.02 11.90 -0.15
N GLY A 65 5.76 12.00 -1.45
CA GLY A 65 6.49 11.28 -2.49
C GLY A 65 6.12 9.80 -2.62
N ILE A 66 5.06 9.33 -1.93
CA ILE A 66 4.61 7.94 -2.02
C ILE A 66 3.97 7.70 -3.39
N LYS A 67 4.38 6.62 -4.04
CA LYS A 67 3.85 6.22 -5.34
C LYS A 67 2.36 5.87 -5.25
N ALA A 68 1.56 6.34 -6.19
CA ALA A 68 0.13 6.04 -6.26
C ALA A 68 -0.17 4.52 -6.35
N GLU A 69 0.77 3.76 -6.86
CA GLU A 69 0.72 2.30 -6.98
C GLU A 69 0.87 1.57 -5.64
N ALA A 70 1.48 2.20 -4.62
CA ALA A 70 1.75 1.61 -3.31
C ALA A 70 0.52 0.95 -2.67
N ARG A 71 -0.67 1.49 -2.92
CA ARG A 71 -1.95 0.95 -2.45
C ARG A 71 -2.30 -0.44 -3.00
N TYR A 72 -1.67 -0.85 -4.10
CA TYR A 72 -1.90 -2.16 -4.72
C TYR A 72 -0.77 -3.14 -4.44
N VAL A 73 0.41 -2.63 -4.07
CA VAL A 73 1.62 -3.42 -3.82
C VAL A 73 1.48 -4.19 -2.51
N THR A 74 1.68 -5.49 -2.57
CA THR A 74 1.72 -6.37 -1.40
C THR A 74 3.16 -6.53 -0.90
N LEU A 75 3.30 -7.00 0.33
CA LEU A 75 4.62 -7.33 0.88
C LEU A 75 5.31 -8.44 0.07
N ASN A 76 4.53 -9.40 -0.50
CA ASN A 76 5.05 -10.43 -1.40
C ASN A 76 5.61 -9.84 -2.70
N ASP A 77 5.00 -8.79 -3.24
CA ASP A 77 5.52 -8.12 -4.44
C ASP A 77 6.88 -7.48 -4.15
N VAL A 78 6.99 -6.78 -3.01
CA VAL A 78 8.26 -6.19 -2.57
C VAL A 78 9.33 -7.26 -2.30
N PHE A 79 8.96 -8.36 -1.63
CA PHE A 79 9.88 -9.48 -1.41
C PHE A 79 10.39 -10.08 -2.72
N THR A 80 9.51 -10.24 -3.70
CA THR A 80 9.89 -10.75 -5.02
C THR A 80 10.93 -9.86 -5.70
N LEU A 81 10.75 -8.54 -5.59
CA LEU A 81 11.71 -7.56 -6.10
C LEU A 81 13.01 -7.61 -5.28
N TRP A 82 12.92 -7.62 -3.95
CA TRP A 82 14.07 -7.72 -3.05
C TRP A 82 14.92 -8.96 -3.37
N ALA A 83 14.29 -10.11 -3.53
CA ALA A 83 14.98 -11.37 -3.84
C ALA A 83 15.73 -11.32 -5.19
N LYS A 84 15.21 -10.59 -6.19
CA LYS A 84 15.86 -10.42 -7.49
C LYS A 84 17.09 -9.52 -7.43
N VAL A 85 17.05 -8.45 -6.62
CA VAL A 85 18.11 -7.44 -6.59
C VAL A 85 19.13 -7.66 -5.48
N LYS A 86 18.78 -8.43 -4.43
CA LYS A 86 19.66 -8.67 -3.28
C LYS A 86 20.96 -9.34 -3.71
N ARG A 87 22.08 -8.71 -3.34
CA ARG A 87 23.45 -9.18 -3.59
C ARG A 87 24.27 -9.07 -2.31
N GLY A 88 25.47 -9.67 -2.32
CA GLY A 88 26.42 -9.57 -1.22
C GLY A 88 26.17 -10.49 -0.04
N LEU A 89 25.16 -11.37 -0.11
CA LEU A 89 24.96 -12.43 0.89
C LEU A 89 25.66 -13.72 0.44
N LYS A 90 26.11 -14.51 1.41
CA LYS A 90 26.52 -15.91 1.16
C LYS A 90 25.30 -16.72 0.73
N ASP A 91 25.48 -17.66 -0.19
CA ASP A 91 24.38 -18.47 -0.75
C ASP A 91 23.51 -19.12 0.33
N ASN A 92 24.11 -19.75 1.33
CA ASN A 92 23.39 -20.37 2.43
C ASN A 92 22.53 -19.36 3.23
N THR A 93 23.05 -18.15 3.46
CA THR A 93 22.31 -17.08 4.14
C THR A 93 21.13 -16.63 3.31
N PHE A 94 21.34 -16.46 2.00
CA PHE A 94 20.29 -16.04 1.10
C PHE A 94 19.19 -17.12 1.00
N GLN A 95 19.56 -18.38 0.84
CA GLN A 95 18.57 -19.50 0.81
C GLN A 95 17.79 -19.59 2.11
N ASN A 96 18.44 -19.39 3.27
CA ASN A 96 17.74 -19.37 4.55
C ASN A 96 16.75 -18.21 4.63
N TYR A 97 17.09 -17.02 4.13
CA TYR A 97 16.17 -15.87 4.09
C TYR A 97 14.95 -16.14 3.19
N LEU A 98 15.18 -16.73 2.01
CA LEU A 98 14.09 -17.14 1.12
C LEU A 98 13.16 -18.16 1.80
N TYR A 99 13.75 -19.14 2.49
CA TYR A 99 12.99 -20.16 3.24
C TYR A 99 12.14 -19.52 4.35
N LEU A 100 12.77 -18.69 5.21
CA LEU A 100 12.07 -18.05 6.33
C LEU A 100 10.90 -17.19 5.86
N TYR A 101 11.10 -16.39 4.81
CA TYR A 101 10.04 -15.58 4.27
C TYR A 101 8.90 -16.42 3.70
N ARG A 102 9.22 -17.38 2.83
CA ARG A 102 8.22 -18.25 2.19
C ARG A 102 7.44 -19.10 3.18
N GLN A 103 8.11 -19.60 4.20
CA GLN A 103 7.50 -20.47 5.19
C GLN A 103 6.60 -19.70 6.17
N PHE A 104 7.01 -18.50 6.60
CA PHE A 104 6.36 -17.83 7.72
C PHE A 104 5.63 -16.55 7.33
N VAL A 105 6.07 -15.82 6.31
CA VAL A 105 5.52 -14.50 5.95
C VAL A 105 4.58 -14.59 4.75
N GLU A 106 5.01 -15.26 3.67
CA GLU A 106 4.33 -15.30 2.37
C GLU A 106 2.88 -15.80 2.43
N PRO A 107 2.53 -16.86 3.21
CA PRO A 107 1.19 -17.44 3.15
C PRO A 107 0.07 -16.51 3.61
N ASP A 108 0.34 -15.69 4.62
CA ASP A 108 -0.66 -14.85 5.28
C ASP A 108 -0.24 -13.38 5.31
N PHE A 109 0.75 -13.03 6.10
CA PHE A 109 1.19 -11.64 6.29
C PHE A 109 1.71 -10.99 5.01
N GLY A 110 2.35 -11.77 4.15
CA GLY A 110 2.88 -11.32 2.86
C GLY A 110 1.82 -10.81 1.88
N LYS A 111 0.55 -11.16 2.06
CA LYS A 111 -0.58 -10.68 1.25
C LYS A 111 -1.04 -9.28 1.64
N SER A 112 -0.57 -8.76 2.77
CA SER A 112 -0.92 -7.43 3.27
C SER A 112 -0.43 -6.34 2.32
N LYS A 113 -1.26 -5.31 2.12
CA LYS A 113 -0.87 -4.12 1.36
C LYS A 113 0.17 -3.35 2.13
N VAL A 114 1.32 -3.05 1.50
CA VAL A 114 2.43 -2.35 2.16
C VAL A 114 1.99 -0.99 2.71
N SER A 115 1.21 -0.22 1.94
CA SER A 115 0.71 1.09 2.35
C SER A 115 -0.26 1.07 3.55
N ALA A 116 -0.86 -0.08 3.86
CA ALA A 116 -1.79 -0.25 4.98
C ALA A 116 -1.12 -0.81 6.24
N LEU A 117 0.13 -1.30 6.15
CA LEU A 117 0.84 -1.90 7.27
C LEU A 117 1.15 -0.87 8.37
N LYS A 118 0.87 -1.27 9.60
CA LYS A 118 1.20 -0.53 10.82
C LYS A 118 2.21 -1.32 11.64
N LYS A 119 2.99 -0.63 12.47
CA LYS A 119 3.91 -1.28 13.42
C LYS A 119 3.20 -2.25 14.38
N SER A 120 1.93 -1.98 14.71
CA SER A 120 1.08 -2.89 15.49
C SER A 120 0.84 -4.22 14.79
N ASP A 121 0.61 -4.20 13.49
CA ASP A 121 0.32 -5.39 12.70
C ASP A 121 1.54 -6.31 12.62
N VAL A 122 2.73 -5.71 12.47
CA VAL A 122 4.00 -6.45 12.50
C VAL A 122 4.24 -7.08 13.87
N LYS A 123 3.98 -6.34 14.97
CA LYS A 123 4.10 -6.89 16.33
C LYS A 123 3.11 -8.04 16.57
N GLN A 124 1.87 -7.87 16.14
CA GLN A 124 0.86 -8.92 16.25
C GLN A 124 1.23 -10.16 15.44
N PHE A 125 1.79 -9.98 14.25
CA PHE A 125 2.31 -11.07 13.45
C PHE A 125 3.40 -11.88 14.19
N TYR A 126 4.36 -11.21 14.86
CA TYR A 126 5.37 -11.93 15.66
C TYR A 126 4.76 -12.67 16.86
N ASN A 127 3.77 -12.07 17.53
CA ASN A 127 3.06 -12.77 18.59
C ASN A 127 2.35 -14.02 18.06
N THR A 128 1.70 -13.96 16.92
CA THR A 128 1.11 -15.13 16.25
C THR A 128 2.14 -16.23 15.94
N LEU A 129 3.35 -15.84 15.49
CA LEU A 129 4.43 -16.81 15.27
C LEU A 129 4.88 -17.49 16.57
N ALA A 130 4.93 -16.76 17.67
CA ALA A 130 5.30 -17.30 18.97
C ALA A 130 4.18 -18.17 19.57
N ASP A 131 2.98 -17.62 19.68
CA ASP A 131 1.89 -18.18 20.47
C ASP A 131 1.16 -19.31 19.73
N GLU A 132 0.92 -19.16 18.43
CA GLU A 132 0.12 -20.12 17.64
C GLU A 132 1.01 -21.13 16.91
N ARG A 133 2.20 -20.71 16.44
CA ARG A 133 3.12 -21.60 15.72
C ARG A 133 4.26 -22.16 16.58
N GLY A 134 4.38 -21.73 17.83
CA GLY A 134 5.36 -22.21 18.80
C GLY A 134 6.82 -21.96 18.40
N LEU A 135 7.09 -20.91 17.60
CA LEU A 135 8.44 -20.63 17.15
C LEU A 135 9.31 -20.07 18.27
N GLN A 136 10.57 -20.51 18.28
CA GLN A 136 11.56 -19.95 19.19
C GLN A 136 11.88 -18.49 18.82
N ILE A 137 12.23 -17.68 19.82
CA ILE A 137 12.59 -16.26 19.66
C ILE A 137 13.66 -16.08 18.61
N SER A 138 14.72 -16.93 18.59
CA SER A 138 15.80 -16.87 17.60
C SER A 138 15.32 -17.03 16.15
N THR A 139 14.28 -17.83 15.94
CA THR A 139 13.68 -18.01 14.61
C THR A 139 12.86 -16.76 14.24
N ILE A 140 12.12 -16.20 15.19
CA ILE A 140 11.36 -14.96 14.99
C ILE A 140 12.30 -13.80 14.69
N ASP A 141 13.44 -13.69 15.36
CA ASP A 141 14.48 -12.68 15.09
C ASP A 141 15.04 -12.82 13.67
N SER A 142 15.19 -14.06 13.20
CA SER A 142 15.65 -14.32 11.84
C SER A 142 14.57 -13.91 10.81
N VAL A 143 13.28 -14.19 11.08
CA VAL A 143 12.16 -13.70 10.27
C VAL A 143 12.09 -12.18 10.29
N HIS A 144 12.25 -11.55 11.46
CA HIS A 144 12.32 -10.09 11.59
C HIS A 144 13.43 -9.49 10.72
N THR A 145 14.62 -10.09 10.74
CA THR A 145 15.78 -9.62 9.94
C THR A 145 15.46 -9.58 8.44
N VAL A 146 14.75 -10.60 7.92
CA VAL A 146 14.35 -10.62 6.51
C VAL A 146 13.24 -9.60 6.25
N LEU A 147 12.22 -9.60 7.10
CA LEU A 147 11.07 -8.71 6.95
C LEU A 147 11.49 -7.24 6.99
N HIS A 148 12.42 -6.88 7.90
CA HIS A 148 12.97 -5.53 8.00
C HIS A 148 13.64 -5.10 6.68
N GLN A 149 14.48 -5.95 6.08
CA GLN A 149 15.13 -5.64 4.80
C GLN A 149 14.13 -5.47 3.64
N VAL A 150 13.05 -6.25 3.65
CA VAL A 150 11.98 -6.11 2.63
C VAL A 150 11.22 -4.81 2.83
N LEU A 151 10.92 -4.43 4.07
CA LEU A 151 10.26 -3.16 4.38
C LEU A 151 11.17 -1.95 4.13
N ASP A 152 12.48 -2.04 4.40
CA ASP A 152 13.45 -0.99 4.02
C ASP A 152 13.42 -0.75 2.51
N MET A 153 13.40 -1.81 1.70
CA MET A 153 13.26 -1.68 0.26
C MET A 153 11.94 -1.02 -0.14
N ALA A 154 10.84 -1.30 0.59
CA ALA A 154 9.57 -0.64 0.32
C ALA A 154 9.63 0.87 0.61
N VAL A 155 10.45 1.30 1.59
CA VAL A 155 10.71 2.73 1.86
C VAL A 155 11.56 3.33 0.76
N ASP A 156 12.66 2.69 0.39
CA ASP A 156 13.57 3.15 -0.67
C ASP A 156 12.86 3.31 -2.01
N ASP A 157 11.92 2.41 -2.31
CA ASP A 157 11.11 2.44 -3.53
C ASP A 157 9.86 3.34 -3.44
N CYS A 158 9.68 4.09 -2.35
CA CYS A 158 8.56 4.99 -2.12
C CYS A 158 7.18 4.29 -2.08
N TYR A 159 7.11 3.05 -1.61
CA TYR A 159 5.86 2.34 -1.32
C TYR A 159 5.42 2.49 0.13
N LEU A 160 6.36 2.81 1.03
CA LEU A 160 6.13 2.98 2.46
C LEU A 160 6.83 4.25 2.93
N ARG A 161 6.28 4.94 3.94
CA ARG A 161 6.86 6.19 4.48
C ARG A 161 8.08 5.95 5.36
N SER A 162 8.02 4.94 6.19
CA SER A 162 9.08 4.55 7.13
C SER A 162 8.92 3.10 7.55
N ASN A 163 10.02 2.47 7.88
CA ASN A 163 10.08 1.14 8.48
C ASN A 163 10.19 1.23 10.01
#